data_efec8e7653f3ac91a0055c9ad6273ac6
#
_entry.id   efec8e7653f3ac91a0055c9ad6273ac6
#
_cell.length_a   1.000
_cell.length_b   1.000
_cell.length_c   1.000
_cell.angle_alpha   90.00
_cell.angle_beta   90.00
_cell.angle_gamma   90.00
#
_symmetry.space_group_name_H-M   'P 1'
#
loop_
_entity.id
_entity.type
_entity.pdbx_description
1 polymer ?
#
loop_
_entity_poly.entity_id
_entity_poly.type
_entity_poly.pdbx_seq_one_letter_code
_entity_poly.pdbx_strand_id
1 'polypeptide(L)'
;MRRFVEAMLVVAIVIDLAYWTVWFTARDVLASEHRQAYYEFENAFPLADAWLGVACLMALVALARRWPSALFWLLCAGSAGVYLFCMDLLYDLENDIFASGSGGVVEAAIVAVTLLFSVTVLTWSWRHRGDLLSGRTPN
;
A
#
# COMPACT_ATOMS: atom_id res chain seq x y z
N MET A 1 9.82 -15.72 -7.51
CA MET A 1 9.42 -14.27 -7.44
C MET A 1 7.90 -14.06 -7.42
N ARG A 2 7.12 -14.65 -8.31
CA ARG A 2 5.64 -14.46 -8.36
C ARG A 2 4.95 -14.66 -7.01
N ARG A 3 5.18 -15.82 -6.33
CA ARG A 3 4.59 -16.10 -5.00
C ARG A 3 4.93 -15.05 -3.94
N PHE A 4 6.10 -14.45 -4.04
CA PHE A 4 6.50 -13.36 -3.16
C PHE A 4 5.63 -12.10 -3.41
N VAL A 5 5.43 -11.74 -4.68
CA VAL A 5 4.55 -10.61 -5.04
C VAL A 5 3.11 -10.89 -4.61
N GLU A 6 2.59 -12.10 -4.85
CA GLU A 6 1.26 -12.51 -4.39
C GLU A 6 1.13 -12.39 -2.85
N ALA A 7 2.16 -12.83 -2.11
CA ALA A 7 2.18 -12.68 -0.65
C ALA A 7 2.20 -11.21 -0.22
N MET A 8 2.97 -10.36 -0.90
CA MET A 8 2.99 -8.91 -0.62
C MET A 8 1.61 -8.27 -0.85
N LEU A 9 0.91 -8.64 -1.93
CA LEU A 9 -0.44 -8.14 -2.20
C LEU A 9 -1.43 -8.57 -1.11
N VAL A 10 -1.36 -9.83 -0.66
CA VAL A 10 -2.21 -10.34 0.44
C VAL A 10 -1.89 -9.59 1.74
N VAL A 11 -0.62 -9.42 2.07
CA VAL A 11 -0.18 -8.71 3.28
C VAL A 11 -0.64 -7.25 3.24
N ALA A 12 -0.54 -6.58 2.09
CA ALA A 12 -1.01 -5.21 1.93
C ALA A 12 -2.52 -5.10 2.22
N ILE A 13 -3.34 -6.00 1.65
CA ILE A 13 -4.80 -6.03 1.91
C ILE A 13 -5.09 -6.26 3.41
N VAL A 14 -4.36 -7.19 4.04
CA VAL A 14 -4.58 -7.52 5.47
C VAL A 14 -4.20 -6.34 6.36
N ILE A 15 -3.07 -5.69 6.08
CA ILE A 15 -2.62 -4.51 6.83
C ILE A 15 -3.63 -3.38 6.68
N ASP A 16 -4.06 -3.08 5.45
CA ASP A 16 -5.03 -2.03 5.14
C ASP A 16 -6.36 -2.25 5.89
N LEU A 17 -6.94 -3.44 5.78
CA LEU A 17 -8.17 -3.79 6.51
C LEU A 17 -7.99 -3.72 8.02
N ALA A 18 -6.87 -4.20 8.56
CA ALA A 18 -6.59 -4.15 9.99
C ALA A 18 -6.42 -2.71 10.47
N TYR A 19 -5.63 -1.90 9.75
CA TYR A 19 -5.40 -0.49 10.08
C TYR A 19 -6.70 0.28 10.17
N TRP A 20 -7.54 0.25 9.14
CA TRP A 20 -8.80 0.99 9.12
C TRP A 20 -9.84 0.43 10.09
N THR A 21 -9.83 -0.87 10.35
CA THR A 21 -10.67 -1.44 11.42
C THR A 21 -10.30 -0.86 12.78
N VAL A 22 -9.01 -0.81 13.11
CA VAL A 22 -8.54 -0.24 14.38
C VAL A 22 -8.75 1.28 14.41
N TRP A 23 -8.48 1.99 13.32
CA TRP A 23 -8.70 3.44 13.22
C TRP A 23 -10.14 3.85 13.53
N PHE A 24 -11.12 3.15 12.98
CA PHE A 24 -12.54 3.46 13.22
C PHE A 24 -13.09 2.96 14.56
N THR A 25 -12.43 2.01 15.22
CA THR A 25 -12.89 1.44 16.50
C THR A 25 -12.08 1.90 17.70
N ALA A 26 -10.78 2.18 17.53
CA ALA A 26 -9.83 2.48 18.61
C ALA A 26 -8.67 3.35 18.11
N ARG A 27 -8.97 4.48 17.45
CA ARG A 27 -7.97 5.34 16.78
C ARG A 27 -6.81 5.78 17.67
N ASP A 28 -7.06 5.96 18.98
CA ASP A 28 -6.03 6.39 19.93
C ASP A 28 -4.88 5.39 20.08
N VAL A 29 -5.06 4.14 19.63
CA VAL A 29 -4.02 3.11 19.62
C VAL A 29 -3.05 3.30 18.44
N LEU A 30 -3.54 3.83 17.30
CA LEU A 30 -2.77 4.00 16.09
C LEU A 30 -2.25 5.44 15.90
N ALA A 31 -2.95 6.42 16.46
CA ALA A 31 -2.64 7.82 16.24
C ALA A 31 -1.25 8.17 16.77
N SER A 32 -0.36 8.58 15.90
CA SER A 32 0.98 9.06 16.24
C SER A 32 0.94 10.43 16.88
N GLU A 33 -0.16 11.16 16.69
CA GLU A 33 -0.39 12.48 17.24
C GLU A 33 -1.89 12.70 17.53
N HIS A 34 -2.19 13.60 18.50
CA HIS A 34 -3.58 13.88 18.94
C HIS A 34 -4.09 15.27 18.51
N ARG A 35 -3.43 15.92 17.55
CA ARG A 35 -3.90 17.18 16.99
C ARG A 35 -5.09 16.95 16.03
N GLN A 36 -6.04 17.86 16.02
CA GLN A 36 -7.20 17.80 15.12
C GLN A 36 -6.78 17.74 13.64
N ALA A 37 -5.74 18.49 13.27
CA ALA A 37 -5.21 18.50 11.90
C ALA A 37 -4.68 17.13 11.45
N TYR A 38 -4.06 16.35 12.36
CA TYR A 38 -3.63 14.99 12.08
C TYR A 38 -4.81 14.06 11.79
N TYR A 39 -5.86 14.12 12.63
CA TYR A 39 -7.06 13.32 12.38
C TYR A 39 -7.80 13.69 11.09
N GLU A 40 -7.79 14.97 10.71
CA GLU A 40 -8.39 15.43 9.45
C GLU A 40 -7.57 14.93 8.25
N PHE A 41 -6.25 14.93 8.35
CA PHE A 41 -5.35 14.39 7.35
C PHE A 41 -5.58 12.87 7.18
N GLU A 42 -5.49 12.10 8.25
CA GLU A 42 -5.71 10.65 8.24
C GLU A 42 -7.08 10.28 7.66
N ASN A 43 -8.14 10.99 8.02
CA ASN A 43 -9.49 10.75 7.52
C ASN A 43 -9.65 11.01 6.00
N ALA A 44 -8.65 11.54 5.32
CA ALA A 44 -8.65 11.68 3.87
C ALA A 44 -8.22 10.39 3.13
N PHE A 45 -7.58 9.45 3.82
CA PHE A 45 -6.99 8.25 3.21
C PHE A 45 -7.93 7.06 2.99
N PRO A 46 -8.99 6.79 3.79
CA PRO A 46 -9.74 5.53 3.74
C PRO A 46 -10.20 5.13 2.34
N LEU A 47 -10.59 6.10 1.52
CA LEU A 47 -11.05 5.81 0.16
C LEU A 47 -9.88 5.53 -0.80
N ALA A 48 -8.74 6.18 -0.59
CA ALA A 48 -7.53 5.95 -1.39
C ALA A 48 -6.92 4.57 -1.07
N ASP A 49 -6.89 4.20 0.20
CA ASP A 49 -6.43 2.88 0.66
C ASP A 49 -7.39 1.77 0.23
N ALA A 50 -8.69 2.00 0.31
CA ALA A 50 -9.68 1.07 -0.24
C ALA A 50 -9.46 0.84 -1.74
N TRP A 51 -9.06 1.86 -2.50
CA TRP A 51 -8.66 1.71 -3.90
C TRP A 51 -7.40 0.85 -4.05
N LEU A 52 -6.39 1.07 -3.22
CA LEU A 52 -5.19 0.22 -3.17
C LEU A 52 -5.57 -1.23 -2.88
N GLY A 53 -6.40 -1.47 -1.87
CA GLY A 53 -6.91 -2.80 -1.52
C GLY A 53 -7.65 -3.48 -2.68
N VAL A 54 -8.54 -2.76 -3.37
CA VAL A 54 -9.23 -3.26 -4.57
C VAL A 54 -8.24 -3.59 -5.69
N ALA A 55 -7.27 -2.72 -5.96
CA ALA A 55 -6.25 -2.98 -6.99
C ALA A 55 -5.40 -4.22 -6.65
N CYS A 56 -5.01 -4.40 -5.39
CA CYS A 56 -4.30 -5.59 -4.91
C CYS A 56 -5.15 -6.86 -5.07
N LEU A 57 -6.41 -6.82 -4.69
CA LEU A 57 -7.33 -7.96 -4.82
C LEU A 57 -7.53 -8.35 -6.29
N MET A 58 -7.76 -7.37 -7.15
CA MET A 58 -7.94 -7.60 -8.59
C MET A 58 -6.65 -8.11 -9.25
N ALA A 59 -5.47 -7.62 -8.80
CA ALA A 59 -4.18 -8.15 -9.23
C ALA A 59 -4.04 -9.64 -8.86
N LEU A 60 -4.36 -10.03 -7.62
CA LEU A 60 -4.35 -11.42 -7.18
C LEU A 60 -5.27 -12.31 -8.00
N VAL A 61 -6.52 -11.89 -8.22
CA VAL A 61 -7.50 -12.62 -9.02
C VAL A 61 -7.00 -12.78 -10.45
N ALA A 62 -6.49 -11.70 -11.06
CA ALA A 62 -6.00 -11.71 -12.43
C ALA A 62 -4.75 -12.59 -12.59
N LEU A 63 -3.82 -12.56 -11.61
CA LEU A 63 -2.66 -13.46 -11.56
C LEU A 63 -3.10 -14.92 -11.44
N ALA A 64 -4.02 -15.23 -10.53
CA ALA A 64 -4.51 -16.59 -10.32
C ALA A 64 -5.18 -17.16 -11.59
N ARG A 65 -5.94 -16.31 -12.29
CA ARG A 65 -6.66 -16.68 -13.52
C ARG A 65 -5.85 -16.49 -14.80
N ARG A 66 -4.61 -16.02 -14.69
CA ARG A 66 -3.72 -15.73 -15.82
C ARG A 66 -4.33 -14.73 -16.84
N TRP A 67 -5.08 -13.77 -16.35
CA TRP A 67 -5.67 -12.74 -17.20
C TRP A 67 -4.62 -11.70 -17.60
N PRO A 68 -4.62 -11.21 -18.84
CA PRO A 68 -3.72 -10.12 -19.27
C PRO A 68 -3.88 -8.84 -18.46
N SER A 69 -5.07 -8.62 -17.87
CA SER A 69 -5.34 -7.50 -16.97
C SER A 69 -4.53 -7.52 -15.67
N ALA A 70 -3.81 -8.60 -15.37
CA ALA A 70 -2.92 -8.66 -14.21
C ALA A 70 -1.88 -7.53 -14.22
N LEU A 71 -1.31 -7.22 -15.40
CA LEU A 71 -0.37 -6.10 -15.53
C LEU A 71 -1.02 -4.77 -15.14
N PHE A 72 -2.22 -4.50 -15.64
CA PHE A 72 -2.95 -3.27 -15.32
C PHE A 72 -3.17 -3.11 -13.82
N TRP A 73 -3.69 -4.14 -13.15
CA TRP A 73 -4.00 -4.08 -11.72
C TRP A 73 -2.76 -3.98 -10.84
N LEU A 74 -1.66 -4.64 -11.23
CA LEU A 74 -0.37 -4.52 -10.54
C LEU A 74 0.20 -3.09 -10.65
N LEU A 75 0.10 -2.48 -11.84
CA LEU A 75 0.52 -1.10 -12.03
C LEU A 75 -0.37 -0.13 -11.22
N CYS A 76 -1.67 -0.36 -11.17
CA CYS A 76 -2.59 0.42 -10.34
C CYS A 76 -2.21 0.32 -8.85
N ALA A 77 -2.00 -0.90 -8.33
CA ALA A 77 -1.62 -1.12 -6.94
C ALA A 77 -0.28 -0.44 -6.60
N GLY A 78 0.74 -0.66 -7.42
CA GLY A 78 2.05 -0.05 -7.18
C GLY A 78 2.03 1.48 -7.30
N SER A 79 1.27 2.05 -8.25
CA SER A 79 1.15 3.50 -8.41
C SER A 79 0.35 4.15 -7.28
N ALA A 80 -0.72 3.50 -6.81
CA ALA A 80 -1.46 3.96 -5.64
C ALA A 80 -0.55 4.00 -4.40
N GLY A 81 0.24 2.95 -4.18
CA GLY A 81 1.19 2.92 -3.06
C GLY A 81 2.28 4.00 -3.16
N VAL A 82 2.79 4.33 -4.37
CA VAL A 82 3.71 5.50 -4.54
C VAL A 82 3.02 6.80 -4.14
N TYR A 83 1.77 6.98 -4.56
CA TYR A 83 1.02 8.19 -4.22
C TYR A 83 0.83 8.33 -2.71
N LEU A 84 0.39 7.26 -2.04
CA LEU A 84 0.22 7.23 -0.58
C LEU A 84 1.54 7.51 0.13
N PHE A 85 2.62 6.81 -0.26
CA PHE A 85 3.96 7.07 0.25
C PHE A 85 4.36 8.55 0.15
N CYS A 86 4.12 9.20 -0.98
CA CYS A 86 4.50 10.62 -1.16
C CYS A 86 3.68 11.54 -0.24
N MET A 87 2.39 11.23 -0.02
CA MET A 87 1.53 12.02 0.86
C MET A 87 1.96 11.89 2.32
N ASP A 88 2.15 10.65 2.81
CA ASP A 88 2.58 10.39 4.17
C ASP A 88 3.96 10.99 4.44
N LEU A 89 4.92 10.72 3.55
CA LEU A 89 6.29 11.24 3.71
C LEU A 89 6.31 12.76 3.83
N LEU A 90 5.55 13.46 2.96
CA LEU A 90 5.54 14.93 2.98
C LEU A 90 4.91 15.45 4.27
N TYR A 91 3.77 14.89 4.68
CA TYR A 91 3.10 15.27 5.91
C TYR A 91 4.00 15.05 7.13
N ASP A 92 4.62 13.89 7.22
CA ASP A 92 5.48 13.51 8.34
C ASP A 92 6.71 14.41 8.46
N LEU A 93 7.30 14.79 7.31
CA LEU A 93 8.44 15.73 7.28
C LEU A 93 8.04 17.15 7.68
N GLU A 94 6.87 17.63 7.23
CA GLU A 94 6.39 18.99 7.54
C GLU A 94 5.92 19.15 8.99
N ASN A 95 5.51 18.04 9.63
CA ASN A 95 4.97 18.04 10.99
C ASN A 95 5.89 17.41 12.04
N ASP A 96 7.16 17.10 11.69
CA ASP A 96 8.15 16.49 12.59
C ASP A 96 7.66 15.15 13.21
N ILE A 97 6.77 14.40 12.53
CA ILE A 97 6.18 13.17 13.04
C ILE A 97 7.26 12.14 13.37
N PHE A 98 8.29 12.00 12.53
CA PHE A 98 9.40 11.07 12.77
C PHE A 98 10.16 11.33 14.06
N ALA A 99 10.06 12.53 14.65
CA ALA A 99 10.66 12.88 15.94
C ALA A 99 9.73 12.58 17.14
N SER A 100 8.52 12.08 16.92
CA SER A 100 7.49 11.86 17.96
C SER A 100 7.70 10.59 18.82
N GLY A 101 8.93 10.10 18.94
CA GLY A 101 9.24 8.93 19.78
C GLY A 101 8.77 7.62 19.12
N SER A 102 8.04 6.78 19.88
CA SER A 102 7.58 5.47 19.37
C SER A 102 6.60 5.58 18.20
N GLY A 103 5.75 6.59 18.18
CA GLY A 103 4.85 6.88 17.07
C GLY A 103 5.63 7.15 15.79
N GLY A 104 6.63 8.03 15.84
CA GLY A 104 7.47 8.34 14.68
C GLY A 104 8.22 7.14 14.10
N VAL A 105 8.61 6.17 14.95
CA VAL A 105 9.22 4.92 14.45
C VAL A 105 8.20 4.06 13.70
N VAL A 106 6.96 4.00 14.17
CA VAL A 106 5.87 3.28 13.49
C VAL A 106 5.58 3.92 12.14
N GLU A 107 5.45 5.25 12.08
CA GLU A 107 5.22 5.98 10.82
C GLU A 107 6.38 5.77 9.82
N ALA A 108 7.62 5.89 10.28
CA ALA A 108 8.79 5.61 9.43
C ALA A 108 8.76 4.18 8.86
N ALA A 109 8.30 3.20 9.64
CA ALA A 109 8.15 1.82 9.17
C ALA A 109 7.02 1.69 8.13
N ILE A 110 5.87 2.34 8.34
CA ILE A 110 4.75 2.37 7.39
C ILE A 110 5.20 2.96 6.05
N VAL A 111 5.80 4.15 6.08
CA VAL A 111 6.32 4.85 4.90
C VAL A 111 7.35 3.99 4.15
N ALA A 112 8.29 3.38 4.87
CA ALA A 112 9.31 2.51 4.26
C ALA A 112 8.70 1.25 3.63
N VAL A 113 7.77 0.59 4.30
CA VAL A 113 7.10 -0.63 3.80
C VAL A 113 6.25 -0.30 2.57
N THR A 114 5.53 0.82 2.58
CA THR A 114 4.71 1.29 1.44
C THR A 114 5.58 1.55 0.21
N LEU A 115 6.75 2.20 0.39
CA LEU A 115 7.70 2.41 -0.70
C LEU A 115 8.25 1.10 -1.24
N LEU A 116 8.72 0.21 -0.36
CA LEU A 116 9.29 -1.10 -0.76
C LEU A 116 8.26 -1.96 -1.49
N PHE A 117 7.02 -2.00 -1.01
CA PHE A 117 5.91 -2.64 -1.69
C PHE A 117 5.74 -2.09 -3.10
N SER A 118 5.59 -0.78 -3.21
CA SER A 118 5.30 -0.09 -4.48
C SER A 118 6.39 -0.31 -5.52
N VAL A 119 7.65 -0.08 -5.14
CA VAL A 119 8.82 -0.27 -6.03
C VAL A 119 8.93 -1.73 -6.46
N THR A 120 8.72 -2.68 -5.53
CA THR A 120 8.80 -4.11 -5.85
C THR A 120 7.70 -4.52 -6.83
N VAL A 121 6.46 -4.14 -6.57
CA VAL A 121 5.32 -4.48 -7.45
C VAL A 121 5.51 -3.86 -8.83
N LEU A 122 5.86 -2.56 -8.92
CA LEU A 122 6.05 -1.86 -10.19
C LEU A 122 7.21 -2.46 -11.00
N THR A 123 8.37 -2.66 -10.37
CA THR A 123 9.55 -3.17 -11.06
C THR A 123 9.35 -4.62 -11.50
N TRP A 124 8.76 -5.45 -10.67
CA TRP A 124 8.48 -6.83 -11.02
C TRP A 124 7.48 -6.92 -12.17
N SER A 125 6.36 -6.23 -12.08
CA SER A 125 5.32 -6.25 -13.11
C SER A 125 5.84 -5.73 -14.46
N TRP A 126 6.65 -4.66 -14.44
CA TRP A 126 7.25 -4.13 -15.66
C TRP A 126 8.25 -5.07 -16.31
N ARG A 127 9.10 -5.72 -15.50
CA ARG A 127 10.06 -6.72 -16.00
C ARG A 127 9.38 -7.94 -16.62
N HIS A 128 8.22 -8.33 -16.08
CA HIS A 128 7.48 -9.50 -16.56
C HIS A 128 6.25 -9.14 -17.42
N ARG A 129 6.18 -7.92 -17.92
CA ARG A 129 5.01 -7.44 -18.69
C ARG A 129 4.67 -8.30 -19.91
N GLY A 130 5.66 -8.85 -20.59
CA GLY A 130 5.44 -9.73 -21.75
C GLY A 130 4.75 -11.02 -21.38
N ASP A 131 5.15 -11.66 -20.28
CA ASP A 131 4.53 -12.88 -19.78
C ASP A 131 3.12 -12.60 -19.26
N LEU A 132 2.95 -11.51 -18.50
CA LEU A 132 1.65 -11.10 -17.96
C LEU A 132 0.65 -10.82 -19.07
N LEU A 133 1.03 -10.08 -20.13
CA LEU A 133 0.17 -9.78 -21.27
C LEU A 133 -0.18 -11.02 -22.09
N SER A 134 0.71 -12.01 -22.17
CA SER A 134 0.47 -13.27 -22.89
C SER A 134 -0.27 -14.33 -22.05
N GLY A 135 -0.66 -14.01 -20.80
CA GLY A 135 -1.26 -14.97 -19.88
C GLY A 135 -0.32 -16.11 -19.44
N ARG A 136 0.99 -15.95 -19.64
CA ARG A 136 1.99 -16.91 -19.15
C ARG A 136 2.27 -16.66 -17.67
N THR A 137 2.75 -17.70 -17.02
CA THR A 137 3.15 -17.62 -15.61
C THR A 137 4.59 -17.09 -15.52
N PRO A 138 4.84 -15.87 -15.02
CA PRO A 138 6.21 -15.42 -14.76
C PRO A 138 6.87 -16.30 -13.69
N ASN A 139 8.13 -16.66 -13.90
CA ASN A 139 8.94 -17.43 -12.95
C ASN A 139 9.44 -16.58 -11.77
#